data_167963559845f9de4a3d4d72dd5de69a
#
_entry.id   167963559845f9de4a3d4d72dd5de69a
#
_cell.length_a   1.000
_cell.length_b   1.000
_cell.length_c   1.000
_cell.angle_alpha   90.00
_cell.angle_beta   90.00
_cell.angle_gamma   90.00
#
_symmetry.space_group_name_H-M   'P 1'
#
loop_
_entity.id
_entity.type
_entity.pdbx_description
1 polymer ?
#
loop_
_entity_poly.entity_id
_entity_poly.type
_entity_poly.pdbx_seq_one_letter_code
_entity_poly.pdbx_strand_id
1 'polypeptide(L)'
;MLLAAGTLALGACQRAVLNPAGDIALQQRNIIYASTGLMLLIIVPVLILIVVFAWHYRATNRAATYDPDFHHSASLELFIWSAPLLIIICLGALTWSSTHLLDPFRPIDKVAGQALDPKVRPLHIQVVSLDWKWLFIYPEQGIATVNELALPVNRAVRFDITSTNMMNTFYAPTLAGMIYAMPGMQSTLHAVLNRPGEYEGFSANYSGAGFSDMRFKLRGMDQAGFDRWVTEAKGSRRSLATADYLALVRPSEKVPAMRFATVQPGLFDRIVNRCAIPGTPCMKDVMAHDGAGGGMMPPANGSIPAPGAKPDGALFKRPHDIAPGPNVTKPRQPGAPGTTDPASPRNRDLSQRFPMTATLQA
;
A
#
# COMPACT_ATOMS: atom_id res chain seq x y z
N MET A 1 28.22 -14.12 24.74
CA MET A 1 28.77 -14.17 23.39
C MET A 1 27.75 -14.60 22.32
N LEU A 2 26.87 -15.58 22.55
CA LEU A 2 25.84 -16.02 21.60
C LEU A 2 24.82 -14.92 21.22
N LEU A 3 24.39 -14.05 22.13
CA LEU A 3 23.51 -12.93 21.86
C LEU A 3 24.13 -11.85 20.95
N ALA A 4 25.45 -11.60 21.07
CA ALA A 4 26.16 -10.66 20.21
C ALA A 4 26.36 -11.20 18.79
N ALA A 5 26.52 -12.50 18.61
CA ALA A 5 26.59 -13.15 17.30
C ALA A 5 25.22 -13.16 16.59
N GLY A 6 24.12 -13.28 17.33
CA GLY A 6 22.76 -13.19 16.80
C GLY A 6 22.40 -11.80 16.27
N THR A 7 22.86 -10.73 16.91
CA THR A 7 22.61 -9.35 16.46
C THR A 7 23.39 -8.98 15.19
N LEU A 8 24.58 -9.57 15.00
CA LEU A 8 25.37 -9.36 13.77
C LEU A 8 24.75 -10.07 12.54
N ALA A 9 24.09 -11.19 12.74
CA ALA A 9 23.38 -11.90 11.65
C ALA A 9 22.13 -11.15 11.16
N LEU A 10 21.48 -10.35 12.01
CA LEU A 10 20.34 -9.51 11.63
C LEU A 10 20.71 -8.29 10.77
N GLY A 11 21.97 -7.89 10.75
CA GLY A 11 22.46 -6.75 9.96
C GLY A 11 22.65 -7.04 8.46
N ALA A 12 22.61 -8.30 8.03
CA ALA A 12 22.92 -8.71 6.66
C ALA A 12 21.78 -8.47 5.64
N CYS A 13 20.56 -8.20 6.08
CA CYS A 13 19.46 -7.87 5.18
C CYS A 13 19.46 -6.38 4.85
N GLN A 14 19.88 -6.00 3.64
CA GLN A 14 19.64 -4.66 3.09
C GLN A 14 18.14 -4.47 2.94
N ARG A 15 17.49 -3.94 3.97
CA ARG A 15 16.06 -3.64 3.93
C ARG A 15 15.84 -2.44 3.00
N ALA A 16 15.09 -2.63 1.92
CA ALA A 16 14.81 -1.61 0.92
C ALA A 16 14.33 -0.27 1.54
N VAL A 17 13.51 -0.32 2.59
CA VAL A 17 12.99 0.85 3.32
C VAL A 17 14.10 1.63 4.04
N LEU A 18 15.13 0.96 4.54
CA LEU A 18 16.25 1.59 5.26
C LEU A 18 17.39 2.03 4.33
N ASN A 19 17.37 1.60 3.06
CA ASN A 19 18.31 2.02 2.03
C ASN A 19 17.59 2.69 0.85
N PRO A 20 16.97 3.86 1.06
CA PRO A 20 16.18 4.55 0.06
C PRO A 20 17.06 5.05 -1.10
N ALA A 21 16.49 5.05 -2.30
CA ALA A 21 17.10 5.59 -3.50
C ALA A 21 16.39 6.85 -4.00
N GLY A 22 15.18 7.11 -3.50
CA GLY A 22 14.38 8.30 -3.80
C GLY A 22 14.29 9.26 -2.63
N ASP A 23 14.03 10.53 -2.92
CA ASP A 23 13.97 11.61 -1.93
C ASP A 23 12.82 11.42 -0.93
N ILE A 24 11.65 11.03 -1.41
CA ILE A 24 10.48 10.73 -0.56
C ILE A 24 10.78 9.55 0.38
N ALA A 25 11.35 8.47 -0.15
CA ALA A 25 11.73 7.31 0.66
C ALA A 25 12.82 7.65 1.70
N LEU A 26 13.74 8.58 1.38
CA LEU A 26 14.73 9.09 2.33
C LEU A 26 14.07 9.81 3.51
N GLN A 27 13.11 10.68 3.22
CA GLN A 27 12.37 11.41 4.24
C GLN A 27 11.56 10.45 5.11
N GLN A 28 10.89 9.46 4.52
CA GLN A 28 10.17 8.42 5.26
C GLN A 28 11.08 7.62 6.19
N ARG A 29 12.28 7.22 5.73
CA ARG A 29 13.29 6.57 6.59
C ARG A 29 13.67 7.46 7.78
N ASN A 30 13.89 8.75 7.55
CA ASN A 30 14.27 9.67 8.62
C ASN A 30 13.17 9.82 9.67
N ILE A 31 11.88 9.83 9.26
CA ILE A 31 10.72 9.82 10.16
C ILE A 31 10.70 8.52 10.98
N ILE A 32 10.95 7.36 10.35
CA ILE A 32 11.04 6.08 11.06
C ILE A 32 12.12 6.14 12.14
N TYR A 33 13.31 6.66 11.83
CA TYR A 33 14.38 6.79 12.83
C TYR A 33 14.02 7.75 13.96
N ALA A 34 13.44 8.92 13.64
CA ALA A 34 13.03 9.90 14.65
C ALA A 34 11.94 9.35 15.57
N SER A 35 10.89 8.75 15.01
CA SER A 35 9.79 8.17 15.81
C SER A 35 10.26 6.98 16.65
N THR A 36 11.11 6.11 16.09
CA THR A 36 11.69 4.98 16.82
C THR A 36 12.57 5.48 17.97
N GLY A 37 13.40 6.52 17.74
CA GLY A 37 14.21 7.13 18.80
C GLY A 37 13.38 7.69 19.95
N LEU A 38 12.31 8.42 19.64
CA LEU A 38 11.37 8.94 20.63
C LEU A 38 10.68 7.82 21.44
N MET A 39 10.30 6.74 20.77
CA MET A 39 9.69 5.59 21.45
C MET A 39 10.70 4.85 22.35
N LEU A 40 11.93 4.65 21.88
CA LEU A 40 12.98 3.98 22.66
C LEU A 40 13.37 4.77 23.92
N LEU A 41 13.20 6.09 23.91
CA LEU A 41 13.46 6.93 25.07
C LEU A 41 12.58 6.56 26.28
N ILE A 42 11.40 5.98 26.07
CA ILE A 42 10.56 5.42 27.16
C ILE A 42 10.84 3.93 27.35
N ILE A 43 10.88 3.16 26.25
CA ILE A 43 10.95 1.70 26.33
C ILE A 43 12.23 1.23 27.02
N VAL A 44 13.38 1.82 26.66
CA VAL A 44 14.68 1.39 27.19
C VAL A 44 14.79 1.64 28.72
N PRO A 45 14.46 2.83 29.27
CA PRO A 45 14.45 3.03 30.71
C PRO A 45 13.50 2.08 31.46
N VAL A 46 12.30 1.84 30.92
CA VAL A 46 11.34 0.90 31.55
C VAL A 46 11.91 -0.52 31.59
N LEU A 47 12.50 -1.00 30.49
CA LEU A 47 13.14 -2.32 30.46
C LEU A 47 14.31 -2.42 31.45
N ILE A 48 15.13 -1.37 31.54
CA ILE A 48 16.23 -1.30 32.51
C ILE A 48 15.68 -1.34 33.93
N LEU A 49 14.65 -0.54 34.26
CA LEU A 49 14.03 -0.54 35.56
C LEU A 49 13.43 -1.88 35.95
N ILE A 50 12.78 -2.59 35.01
CA ILE A 50 12.26 -3.93 35.26
C ILE A 50 13.40 -4.87 35.70
N VAL A 51 14.51 -4.88 34.97
CA VAL A 51 15.67 -5.75 35.27
C VAL A 51 16.31 -5.33 36.61
N VAL A 52 16.49 -4.02 36.84
CA VAL A 52 17.06 -3.48 38.06
C VAL A 52 16.20 -3.85 39.26
N PHE A 53 14.89 -3.65 39.21
CA PHE A 53 13.99 -3.99 40.31
C PHE A 53 13.91 -5.50 40.55
N ALA A 54 13.81 -6.31 39.50
CA ALA A 54 13.83 -7.77 39.64
C ALA A 54 15.12 -8.26 40.30
N TRP A 55 16.25 -7.65 40.00
CA TRP A 55 17.53 -8.02 40.61
C TRP A 55 17.68 -7.46 42.00
N HIS A 56 17.27 -6.18 42.25
CA HIS A 56 17.38 -5.50 43.54
C HIS A 56 16.46 -6.11 44.61
N TYR A 57 15.21 -6.39 44.26
CA TYR A 57 14.19 -6.92 45.19
C TYR A 57 14.08 -8.47 45.15
N ARG A 58 15.11 -9.17 44.65
CA ARG A 58 15.12 -10.63 44.66
C ARG A 58 15.11 -11.17 46.11
N ALA A 59 14.49 -12.32 46.35
CA ALA A 59 14.30 -12.92 47.66
C ALA A 59 15.62 -13.12 48.49
N THR A 60 16.75 -13.26 47.79
CA THR A 60 18.07 -13.43 48.43
C THR A 60 18.71 -12.10 48.87
N ASN A 61 18.21 -10.98 48.44
CA ASN A 61 18.76 -9.66 48.80
C ASN A 61 18.12 -9.12 50.11
N ARG A 62 18.79 -9.33 51.20
CA ARG A 62 18.35 -8.84 52.54
C ARG A 62 18.62 -7.36 52.77
N ALA A 63 19.36 -6.67 51.93
CA ALA A 63 19.66 -5.26 52.01
C ALA A 63 18.58 -4.36 51.37
N ALA A 64 17.65 -4.95 50.62
CA ALA A 64 16.55 -4.20 50.03
C ALA A 64 15.57 -3.75 51.13
N THR A 65 15.31 -2.44 51.20
CA THR A 65 14.35 -1.86 52.12
C THR A 65 12.94 -2.15 51.64
N TYR A 66 12.12 -2.72 52.51
CA TYR A 66 10.70 -2.92 52.27
C TYR A 66 9.91 -1.82 52.95
N ASP A 67 9.13 -1.06 52.16
CA ASP A 67 8.24 -0.02 52.65
C ASP A 67 6.79 -0.40 52.28
N PRO A 68 6.02 -0.99 53.20
CA PRO A 68 4.66 -1.43 52.96
C PRO A 68 3.67 -0.28 52.76
N ASP A 69 4.02 0.93 53.27
CA ASP A 69 3.13 2.10 53.17
C ASP A 69 3.41 2.99 51.95
N PHE A 70 4.38 2.59 51.07
CA PHE A 70 4.67 3.31 49.86
C PHE A 70 3.59 3.03 48.78
N HIS A 71 2.60 3.89 48.74
CA HIS A 71 1.49 3.80 47.77
C HIS A 71 1.24 5.09 46.99
N HIS A 72 1.91 6.19 47.33
CA HIS A 72 1.75 7.48 46.64
C HIS A 72 3.00 8.34 46.74
N SER A 73 3.40 8.92 45.58
CA SER A 73 4.47 9.92 45.50
C SER A 73 4.17 10.93 44.40
N ALA A 74 3.74 12.13 44.77
CA ALA A 74 3.33 13.17 43.81
C ALA A 74 4.45 13.55 42.81
N SER A 75 5.71 13.60 43.27
CA SER A 75 6.85 13.91 42.39
C SER A 75 7.14 12.81 41.38
N LEU A 76 7.04 11.54 41.81
CA LEU A 76 7.21 10.40 40.91
C LEU A 76 6.07 10.32 39.87
N GLU A 77 4.85 10.53 40.33
CA GLU A 77 3.66 10.55 39.47
C GLU A 77 3.74 11.66 38.42
N LEU A 78 4.13 12.88 38.85
CA LEU A 78 4.33 13.98 37.91
C LEU A 78 5.33 13.61 36.81
N PHE A 79 6.44 12.97 37.15
CA PHE A 79 7.45 12.54 36.17
C PHE A 79 6.93 11.43 35.24
N ILE A 80 6.27 10.42 35.81
CA ILE A 80 5.72 9.28 35.05
C ILE A 80 4.65 9.73 34.02
N TRP A 81 3.87 10.75 34.36
CA TRP A 81 2.86 11.29 33.47
C TRP A 81 3.41 12.31 32.45
N SER A 82 4.30 13.21 32.90
CA SER A 82 4.79 14.30 32.07
C SER A 82 5.73 13.84 30.95
N ALA A 83 6.59 12.85 31.19
CA ALA A 83 7.55 12.39 30.21
C ALA A 83 6.87 11.71 28.99
N PRO A 84 5.95 10.75 29.15
CA PRO A 84 5.18 10.22 28.02
C PRO A 84 4.32 11.27 27.32
N LEU A 85 3.70 12.19 28.06
CA LEU A 85 2.90 13.27 27.48
C LEU A 85 3.74 14.14 26.54
N LEU A 86 4.93 14.52 26.95
CA LEU A 86 5.83 15.33 26.13
C LEU A 86 6.24 14.58 24.85
N ILE A 87 6.50 13.28 24.95
CA ILE A 87 6.84 12.45 23.77
C ILE A 87 5.64 12.32 22.82
N ILE A 88 4.43 12.18 23.35
CA ILE A 88 3.21 12.15 22.51
C ILE A 88 3.03 13.47 21.76
N ILE A 89 3.28 14.61 22.41
CA ILE A 89 3.25 15.93 21.77
C ILE A 89 4.29 16.01 20.63
N CYS A 90 5.53 15.55 20.89
CA CYS A 90 6.58 15.52 19.88
C CYS A 90 6.23 14.59 18.69
N LEU A 91 5.69 13.40 18.95
CA LEU A 91 5.24 12.46 17.92
C LEU A 91 4.06 13.04 17.12
N GLY A 92 3.12 13.72 17.79
CA GLY A 92 2.01 14.40 17.14
C GLY A 92 2.49 15.50 16.19
N ALA A 93 3.42 16.34 16.62
CA ALA A 93 4.02 17.38 15.79
C ALA A 93 4.81 16.78 14.60
N LEU A 94 5.58 15.70 14.83
CA LEU A 94 6.30 14.98 13.79
C LEU A 94 5.32 14.40 12.75
N THR A 95 4.25 13.74 13.20
CA THR A 95 3.23 13.14 12.34
C THR A 95 2.51 14.20 11.53
N TRP A 96 2.06 15.27 12.18
CA TRP A 96 1.40 16.39 11.51
C TRP A 96 2.25 16.98 10.39
N SER A 97 3.49 17.36 10.69
CA SER A 97 4.38 17.96 9.70
C SER A 97 4.71 17.00 8.56
N SER A 98 4.98 15.73 8.88
CA SER A 98 5.32 14.74 7.85
C SER A 98 4.17 14.41 6.92
N THR A 99 2.93 14.33 7.42
CA THR A 99 1.74 14.08 6.60
C THR A 99 1.53 15.17 5.54
N HIS A 100 1.76 16.42 5.92
CA HIS A 100 1.60 17.55 4.98
C HIS A 100 2.78 17.68 4.02
N LEU A 101 4.00 17.33 4.45
CA LEU A 101 5.20 17.43 3.61
C LEU A 101 5.31 16.30 2.59
N LEU A 102 4.84 15.10 2.94
CA LEU A 102 4.97 13.87 2.15
C LEU A 102 3.66 13.45 1.49
N ASP A 103 2.72 14.37 1.30
CA ASP A 103 1.48 14.11 0.57
C ASP A 103 1.82 13.63 -0.86
N PRO A 104 1.38 12.44 -1.29
CA PRO A 104 1.65 11.89 -2.61
C PRO A 104 1.10 12.75 -3.75
N PHE A 105 0.06 13.55 -3.51
CA PHE A 105 -0.53 14.47 -4.49
C PHE A 105 0.25 15.77 -4.63
N ARG A 106 1.13 16.10 -3.69
CA ARG A 106 1.91 17.31 -3.73
C ARG A 106 3.02 17.22 -4.79
N PRO A 107 3.08 18.15 -5.76
CA PRO A 107 4.20 18.22 -6.71
C PRO A 107 5.53 18.41 -5.98
N ILE A 108 6.58 17.81 -6.52
CA ILE A 108 7.93 17.92 -5.96
C ILE A 108 8.57 19.19 -6.51
N ASP A 109 8.93 20.10 -5.63
CA ASP A 109 9.58 21.40 -5.91
C ASP A 109 11.10 21.35 -5.73
N LYS A 110 11.61 20.34 -5.01
CA LYS A 110 13.03 20.18 -4.68
C LYS A 110 13.49 18.74 -4.87
N VAL A 111 14.70 18.56 -5.32
CA VAL A 111 15.39 17.27 -5.43
C VAL A 111 16.72 17.36 -4.71
N ALA A 112 16.98 16.47 -3.77
CA ALA A 112 18.19 16.48 -2.94
C ALA A 112 18.49 17.85 -2.29
N GLY A 113 17.43 18.57 -1.89
CA GLY A 113 17.53 19.90 -1.27
C GLY A 113 17.69 21.07 -2.26
N GLN A 114 17.90 20.81 -3.55
CA GLN A 114 17.98 21.83 -4.60
C GLN A 114 16.62 22.04 -5.26
N ALA A 115 16.25 23.30 -5.51
CA ALA A 115 15.05 23.62 -6.26
C ALA A 115 15.13 23.03 -7.68
N LEU A 116 14.03 22.41 -8.13
CA LEU A 116 13.91 21.97 -9.52
C LEU A 116 13.86 23.16 -10.47
N ASP A 117 14.48 23.04 -11.62
CA ASP A 117 14.32 24.02 -12.69
C ASP A 117 12.85 23.98 -13.16
N PRO A 118 12.09 25.11 -13.05
CA PRO A 118 10.69 25.16 -13.46
C PRO A 118 10.47 24.85 -14.96
N LYS A 119 11.54 24.94 -15.77
CA LYS A 119 11.50 24.61 -17.21
C LYS A 119 11.52 23.10 -17.47
N VAL A 120 11.99 22.29 -16.54
CA VAL A 120 12.05 20.84 -16.68
C VAL A 120 10.72 20.22 -16.26
N ARG A 121 9.93 19.81 -17.23
CA ARG A 121 8.64 19.13 -16.93
C ARG A 121 8.89 17.78 -16.27
N PRO A 122 8.09 17.43 -15.24
CA PRO A 122 8.11 16.08 -14.67
C PRO A 122 7.87 15.02 -15.76
N LEU A 123 8.56 13.90 -15.67
CA LEU A 123 8.26 12.75 -16.52
C LEU A 123 6.89 12.21 -16.14
N HIS A 124 5.98 12.12 -17.10
CA HIS A 124 4.64 11.59 -16.88
C HIS A 124 4.59 10.10 -17.22
N ILE A 125 4.11 9.29 -16.28
CA ILE A 125 3.94 7.84 -16.46
C ILE A 125 2.55 7.44 -15.98
N GLN A 126 1.82 6.73 -16.83
CA GLN A 126 0.53 6.17 -16.50
C GLN A 126 0.72 4.70 -16.08
N VAL A 127 0.17 4.33 -14.94
CA VAL A 127 0.33 3.02 -14.34
C VAL A 127 -1.02 2.33 -14.25
N VAL A 128 -1.11 1.14 -14.80
CA VAL A 128 -2.33 0.33 -14.75
C VAL A 128 -2.02 -0.99 -14.03
N SER A 129 -2.70 -1.21 -12.91
CA SER A 129 -2.71 -2.50 -12.25
C SER A 129 -3.64 -3.46 -13.00
N LEU A 130 -3.10 -4.57 -13.45
CA LEU A 130 -3.80 -5.68 -14.08
C LEU A 130 -3.83 -6.88 -13.13
N ASP A 131 -4.58 -7.94 -13.46
CA ASP A 131 -4.57 -9.16 -12.67
C ASP A 131 -3.19 -9.82 -12.74
N TRP A 132 -2.45 -9.54 -11.66
CA TRP A 132 -1.11 -9.92 -11.23
C TRP A 132 0.05 -9.46 -12.10
N LYS A 133 -0.08 -8.28 -12.78
CA LYS A 133 1.00 -7.62 -13.50
C LYS A 133 0.82 -6.10 -13.54
N TRP A 134 1.89 -5.39 -13.80
CA TRP A 134 1.92 -3.94 -13.89
C TRP A 134 2.15 -3.49 -15.32
N LEU A 135 1.29 -2.64 -15.85
CA LEU A 135 1.46 -1.96 -17.13
C LEU A 135 1.87 -0.51 -16.89
N PHE A 136 2.97 -0.10 -17.50
CA PHE A 136 3.50 1.26 -17.46
C PHE A 136 3.42 1.86 -18.86
N ILE A 137 2.75 2.99 -19.00
CA ILE A 137 2.62 3.73 -20.24
C ILE A 137 3.38 5.04 -20.11
N TYR A 138 4.18 5.37 -21.10
CA TYR A 138 4.95 6.61 -21.18
C TYR A 138 4.36 7.46 -22.30
N PRO A 139 3.40 8.38 -22.01
CA PRO A 139 2.67 9.10 -23.04
C PRO A 139 3.57 9.97 -23.93
N GLU A 140 4.57 10.65 -23.32
CA GLU A 140 5.51 11.51 -24.04
C GLU A 140 6.42 10.75 -24.99
N GLN A 141 6.82 9.54 -24.60
CA GLN A 141 7.68 8.67 -25.42
C GLN A 141 6.90 7.80 -26.40
N GLY A 142 5.59 7.63 -26.16
CA GLY A 142 4.70 6.81 -26.97
C GLY A 142 4.90 5.32 -26.81
N ILE A 143 5.54 4.85 -25.72
CA ILE A 143 5.85 3.44 -25.44
C ILE A 143 5.10 2.91 -24.24
N ALA A 144 5.04 1.58 -24.10
CA ALA A 144 4.59 0.95 -22.86
C ALA A 144 5.45 -0.25 -22.49
N THR A 145 5.42 -0.61 -21.20
CA THR A 145 6.12 -1.78 -20.68
C THR A 145 5.25 -2.53 -19.67
N VAL A 146 5.48 -3.83 -19.56
CA VAL A 146 4.85 -4.69 -18.54
C VAL A 146 5.94 -5.17 -17.58
N ASN A 147 5.71 -5.03 -16.27
CA ASN A 147 6.60 -5.47 -15.20
C ASN A 147 8.04 -4.90 -15.26
N GLU A 148 8.25 -3.83 -16.01
CA GLU A 148 9.50 -3.09 -16.07
C GLU A 148 9.20 -1.58 -16.06
N LEU A 149 9.76 -0.86 -15.08
CA LEU A 149 9.67 0.60 -14.94
C LEU A 149 11.06 1.20 -15.03
N ALA A 150 11.30 2.11 -15.95
CA ALA A 150 12.57 2.83 -16.08
C ALA A 150 12.38 4.31 -15.75
N LEU A 151 13.28 4.87 -14.96
CA LEU A 151 13.26 6.27 -14.52
C LEU A 151 14.63 6.92 -14.73
N PRO A 152 14.67 8.15 -15.25
CA PRO A 152 15.88 8.97 -15.18
C PRO A 152 16.07 9.46 -13.74
N VAL A 153 17.33 9.43 -13.24
CA VAL A 153 17.65 9.94 -11.91
C VAL A 153 17.57 11.47 -11.88
N ASN A 154 17.28 12.01 -10.68
CA ASN A 154 17.20 13.45 -10.40
C ASN A 154 16.18 14.22 -11.26
N ARG A 155 15.22 13.52 -11.85
CA ARG A 155 14.10 14.11 -12.55
C ARG A 155 12.81 13.80 -11.79
N ALA A 156 11.96 14.81 -11.59
CA ALA A 156 10.64 14.59 -11.02
C ALA A 156 9.81 13.69 -11.93
N VAL A 157 9.06 12.77 -11.34
CA VAL A 157 8.16 11.85 -12.04
C VAL A 157 6.77 12.01 -11.44
N ARG A 158 5.77 12.10 -12.30
CA ARG A 158 4.36 12.03 -11.94
C ARG A 158 3.80 10.70 -12.43
N PHE A 159 3.27 9.92 -11.52
CA PHE A 159 2.53 8.71 -11.82
C PHE A 159 1.04 8.97 -11.73
N ASP A 160 0.29 8.67 -12.77
CA ASP A 160 -1.16 8.58 -12.76
C ASP A 160 -1.55 7.11 -12.74
N ILE A 161 -2.20 6.67 -11.66
CA ILE A 161 -2.33 5.25 -11.30
C ILE A 161 -3.79 4.85 -11.27
N THR A 162 -4.11 3.73 -11.91
CA THR A 162 -5.45 3.13 -11.90
C THR A 162 -5.36 1.59 -11.87
N SER A 163 -6.49 0.93 -11.76
CA SER A 163 -6.61 -0.52 -11.84
C SER A 163 -7.71 -0.93 -12.81
N THR A 164 -7.62 -2.13 -13.36
CA THR A 164 -8.66 -2.68 -14.25
C THR A 164 -9.80 -3.32 -13.50
N ASN A 165 -9.51 -4.15 -12.52
CA ASN A 165 -10.48 -5.04 -11.88
C ASN A 165 -10.50 -4.95 -10.36
N MET A 166 -9.36 -5.22 -9.72
CA MET A 166 -9.24 -5.25 -8.26
C MET A 166 -8.40 -4.08 -7.75
N MET A 167 -8.68 -3.66 -6.53
CA MET A 167 -7.81 -2.73 -5.83
C MET A 167 -6.46 -3.38 -5.58
N ASN A 168 -5.41 -2.67 -5.95
CA ASN A 168 -4.02 -3.04 -5.70
C ASN A 168 -3.30 -1.86 -5.05
N THR A 169 -2.10 -2.09 -4.56
CA THR A 169 -1.26 -1.03 -4.02
C THR A 169 0.06 -0.97 -4.79
N PHE A 170 0.29 0.15 -5.47
CA PHE A 170 1.57 0.42 -6.09
C PHE A 170 2.60 0.76 -5.01
N TYR A 171 3.65 -0.04 -4.90
CA TYR A 171 4.68 0.16 -3.89
C TYR A 171 6.07 -0.13 -4.45
N ALA A 172 6.92 0.90 -4.43
CA ALA A 172 8.36 0.82 -4.70
C ALA A 172 9.09 1.38 -3.47
N PRO A 173 9.45 0.55 -2.48
CA PRO A 173 9.92 0.99 -1.16
C PRO A 173 11.18 1.85 -1.19
N THR A 174 12.00 1.71 -2.22
CA THR A 174 13.22 2.52 -2.41
C THR A 174 12.93 3.89 -3.04
N LEU A 175 11.77 4.07 -3.67
CA LEU A 175 11.38 5.28 -4.41
C LEU A 175 10.48 6.19 -3.57
N ALA A 176 9.35 5.66 -3.12
CA ALA A 176 8.31 6.42 -2.41
C ALA A 176 7.43 5.50 -1.55
N GLY A 177 6.47 6.08 -0.83
CA GLY A 177 5.42 5.36 -0.13
C GLY A 177 4.48 4.62 -1.08
N MET A 178 3.57 3.84 -0.49
CA MET A 178 2.55 3.10 -1.23
C MET A 178 1.33 3.98 -1.54
N ILE A 179 0.68 3.70 -2.68
CA ILE A 179 -0.57 4.33 -3.07
C ILE A 179 -1.52 3.31 -3.70
N TYR A 180 -2.81 3.49 -3.45
CA TYR A 180 -3.83 2.58 -3.99
C TYR A 180 -4.11 2.84 -5.47
N ALA A 181 -4.18 1.75 -6.23
CA ALA A 181 -4.67 1.67 -7.60
C ALA A 181 -6.08 1.09 -7.57
N MET A 182 -7.08 1.89 -7.92
CA MET A 182 -8.50 1.51 -7.82
C MET A 182 -9.18 1.57 -9.19
N PRO A 183 -10.08 0.62 -9.50
CA PRO A 183 -10.83 0.64 -10.74
C PRO A 183 -11.78 1.85 -10.83
N GLY A 184 -11.81 2.51 -11.98
CA GLY A 184 -12.67 3.67 -12.22
C GLY A 184 -12.21 4.97 -11.54
N MET A 185 -11.04 4.96 -10.92
CA MET A 185 -10.44 6.11 -10.24
C MET A 185 -8.99 6.29 -10.68
N GLN A 186 -8.51 7.52 -10.59
CA GLN A 186 -7.11 7.85 -10.84
C GLN A 186 -6.50 8.42 -9.57
N SER A 187 -5.44 7.78 -9.08
CA SER A 187 -4.58 8.29 -8.01
C SER A 187 -3.33 8.90 -8.61
N THR A 188 -2.76 9.92 -7.96
CA THR A 188 -1.51 10.56 -8.42
C THR A 188 -0.43 10.40 -7.38
N LEU A 189 0.77 10.02 -7.81
CA LEU A 189 1.97 9.92 -6.97
C LEU A 189 3.10 10.70 -7.61
N HIS A 190 3.71 11.59 -6.84
CA HIS A 190 4.94 12.28 -7.25
C HIS A 190 6.14 11.64 -6.58
N ALA A 191 7.21 11.39 -7.34
CA ALA A 191 8.42 10.79 -6.82
C ALA A 191 9.66 11.29 -7.59
N VAL A 192 10.84 11.10 -6.98
CA VAL A 192 12.15 11.32 -7.61
C VAL A 192 13.04 10.17 -7.20
N LEU A 193 13.74 9.60 -8.18
CA LEU A 193 14.80 8.64 -7.94
C LEU A 193 16.15 9.38 -8.01
N ASN A 194 16.95 9.31 -6.93
CA ASN A 194 18.22 10.06 -6.84
C ASN A 194 19.46 9.21 -7.18
N ARG A 195 19.34 7.88 -7.04
CA ARG A 195 20.48 6.97 -7.27
C ARG A 195 20.19 6.01 -8.41
N PRO A 196 21.12 5.85 -9.37
CA PRO A 196 21.01 4.83 -10.40
C PRO A 196 21.11 3.43 -9.77
N GLY A 197 20.50 2.44 -10.41
CA GLY A 197 20.53 1.06 -9.96
C GLY A 197 19.29 0.29 -10.36
N GLU A 198 19.27 -0.98 -10.02
CA GLU A 198 18.09 -1.84 -10.16
C GLU A 198 17.41 -2.04 -8.80
N TYR A 199 16.12 -1.80 -8.78
CA TYR A 199 15.27 -1.91 -7.60
C TYR A 199 14.04 -2.76 -7.93
N GLU A 200 13.28 -3.09 -6.93
CA GLU A 200 12.06 -3.87 -7.07
C GLU A 200 10.86 -3.09 -6.54
N GLY A 201 9.75 -3.17 -7.26
CA GLY A 201 8.44 -2.77 -6.77
C GLY A 201 7.46 -3.93 -6.85
N PHE A 202 6.38 -3.85 -6.08
CA PHE A 202 5.39 -4.92 -5.97
C PHE A 202 4.03 -4.38 -5.55
N SER A 203 3.00 -5.23 -5.63
CA SER A 203 1.71 -4.93 -5.04
C SER A 203 1.75 -5.23 -3.54
N ALA A 204 1.30 -4.30 -2.71
CA ALA A 204 1.25 -4.45 -1.25
C ALA A 204 -0.17 -4.74 -0.72
N ASN A 205 -1.17 -4.92 -1.60
CA ASN A 205 -2.54 -5.30 -1.25
C ASN A 205 -2.88 -6.64 -1.88
N TYR A 206 -3.34 -7.59 -1.07
CA TYR A 206 -3.70 -8.93 -1.55
C TYR A 206 -4.82 -8.86 -2.59
N SER A 207 -4.57 -9.44 -3.76
CA SER A 207 -5.46 -9.38 -4.93
C SER A 207 -5.73 -10.75 -5.58
N GLY A 208 -5.49 -11.85 -4.89
CA GLY A 208 -5.79 -13.20 -5.36
C GLY A 208 -4.56 -14.08 -5.57
N ALA A 209 -4.70 -15.14 -6.36
CA ALA A 209 -3.73 -16.24 -6.47
C ALA A 209 -2.33 -15.81 -6.89
N GLY A 210 -2.22 -14.93 -7.89
CA GLY A 210 -0.94 -14.46 -8.41
C GLY A 210 -0.35 -13.24 -7.70
N PHE A 211 -0.92 -12.82 -6.57
CA PHE A 211 -0.45 -11.65 -5.80
C PHE A 211 1.05 -11.71 -5.45
N SER A 212 1.54 -12.87 -5.03
CA SER A 212 2.94 -13.04 -4.61
C SER A 212 3.95 -12.78 -5.73
N ASP A 213 3.53 -12.99 -6.98
CA ASP A 213 4.35 -12.81 -8.17
C ASP A 213 4.11 -11.45 -8.87
N MET A 214 3.22 -10.61 -8.31
CA MET A 214 2.89 -9.29 -8.85
C MET A 214 3.99 -8.27 -8.51
N ARG A 215 5.13 -8.43 -9.18
CA ARG A 215 6.35 -7.64 -8.99
C ARG A 215 6.78 -6.98 -10.29
N PHE A 216 7.54 -5.91 -10.19
CA PHE A 216 8.16 -5.24 -11.35
C PHE A 216 9.58 -4.80 -11.03
N LYS A 217 10.41 -4.73 -12.05
CA LYS A 217 11.76 -4.17 -11.95
C LYS A 217 11.71 -2.66 -12.14
N LEU A 218 12.31 -1.93 -11.21
CA LEU A 218 12.53 -0.49 -11.30
C LEU A 218 13.99 -0.23 -11.63
N ARG A 219 14.24 0.38 -12.80
CA ARG A 219 15.58 0.74 -13.26
C ARG A 219 15.80 2.25 -13.19
N GLY A 220 16.73 2.66 -12.35
CA GLY A 220 17.24 4.02 -12.30
C GLY A 220 18.47 4.18 -13.18
N MET A 221 18.47 5.16 -14.05
CA MET A 221 19.59 5.43 -14.96
C MET A 221 19.73 6.94 -15.21
N ASP A 222 20.85 7.36 -15.77
CA ASP A 222 21.01 8.73 -16.23
C ASP A 222 20.10 9.05 -17.44
N GLN A 223 19.98 10.31 -17.81
CA GLN A 223 19.10 10.71 -18.91
C GLN A 223 19.50 10.03 -20.23
N ALA A 224 20.79 9.91 -20.52
CA ALA A 224 21.28 9.28 -21.73
C ALA A 224 20.96 7.77 -21.76
N GLY A 225 21.04 7.10 -20.61
CA GLY A 225 20.63 5.71 -20.44
C GLY A 225 19.13 5.53 -20.64
N PHE A 226 18.34 6.46 -20.12
CA PHE A 226 16.89 6.45 -20.31
C PHE A 226 16.51 6.62 -21.79
N ASP A 227 17.15 7.53 -22.49
CA ASP A 227 16.90 7.78 -23.92
C ASP A 227 17.26 6.55 -24.77
N ARG A 228 18.38 5.87 -24.43
CA ARG A 228 18.73 4.57 -25.08
C ARG A 228 17.70 3.51 -24.79
N TRP A 229 17.26 3.37 -23.54
CA TRP A 229 16.24 2.40 -23.15
C TRP A 229 14.91 2.65 -23.88
N VAL A 230 14.50 3.93 -24.03
CA VAL A 230 13.33 4.31 -24.83
C VAL A 230 13.51 3.90 -26.30
N THR A 231 14.70 4.12 -26.88
CA THR A 231 15.00 3.73 -28.25
C THR A 231 14.94 2.22 -28.43
N GLU A 232 15.47 1.45 -27.48
CA GLU A 232 15.35 -0.01 -27.47
C GLU A 232 13.88 -0.48 -27.38
N ALA A 233 13.07 0.18 -26.53
CA ALA A 233 11.67 -0.12 -26.40
C ALA A 233 10.90 0.15 -27.72
N LYS A 234 11.21 1.24 -28.42
CA LYS A 234 10.68 1.56 -29.75
C LYS A 234 11.11 0.57 -30.83
N GLY A 235 12.22 -0.12 -30.64
CA GLY A 235 12.67 -1.21 -31.51
C GLY A 235 11.86 -2.52 -31.35
N SER A 236 10.96 -2.60 -30.36
CA SER A 236 10.07 -3.75 -30.18
C SER A 236 9.11 -3.87 -31.38
N ARG A 237 8.81 -5.11 -31.76
CA ARG A 237 7.81 -5.40 -32.83
C ARG A 237 6.35 -5.38 -32.33
N ARG A 238 6.13 -5.12 -31.02
CA ARG A 238 4.81 -5.14 -30.41
C ARG A 238 4.21 -3.74 -30.35
N SER A 239 2.94 -3.62 -30.63
CA SER A 239 2.13 -2.42 -30.39
C SER A 239 1.13 -2.71 -29.26
N LEU A 240 0.76 -1.70 -28.49
CA LEU A 240 -0.28 -1.80 -27.48
C LEU A 240 -1.56 -1.14 -28.01
N ALA A 241 -2.31 -1.87 -28.80
CA ALA A 241 -3.66 -1.50 -29.21
C ALA A 241 -4.70 -2.00 -28.19
N THR A 242 -5.97 -1.66 -28.39
CA THR A 242 -7.06 -2.12 -27.50
C THR A 242 -7.12 -3.65 -27.42
N ALA A 243 -6.93 -4.36 -28.53
CA ALA A 243 -6.95 -5.83 -28.58
C ALA A 243 -5.82 -6.45 -27.73
N ASP A 244 -4.60 -5.89 -27.83
CA ASP A 244 -3.44 -6.33 -27.04
C ASP A 244 -3.66 -6.05 -25.54
N TYR A 245 -4.23 -4.88 -25.21
CA TYR A 245 -4.61 -4.56 -23.85
C TYR A 245 -5.64 -5.55 -23.29
N LEU A 246 -6.70 -5.89 -24.05
CA LEU A 246 -7.71 -6.87 -23.63
C LEU A 246 -7.10 -8.28 -23.43
N ALA A 247 -6.09 -8.64 -24.21
CA ALA A 247 -5.33 -9.87 -23.97
C ALA A 247 -4.52 -9.80 -22.66
N LEU A 248 -3.92 -8.64 -22.36
CA LEU A 248 -3.19 -8.42 -21.09
C LEU A 248 -4.10 -8.40 -19.87
N VAL A 249 -5.35 -7.95 -19.99
CA VAL A 249 -6.31 -7.92 -18.87
C VAL A 249 -6.64 -9.33 -18.35
N ARG A 250 -6.51 -10.35 -19.19
CA ARG A 250 -6.74 -11.73 -18.74
C ARG A 250 -5.79 -12.09 -17.58
N PRO A 251 -6.31 -12.70 -16.51
CA PRO A 251 -5.48 -13.11 -15.37
C PRO A 251 -4.31 -14.00 -15.81
N SER A 252 -3.11 -13.67 -15.38
CA SER A 252 -1.91 -14.46 -15.66
C SER A 252 -0.82 -14.19 -14.62
N GLU A 253 -0.12 -15.24 -14.22
CA GLU A 253 0.93 -15.22 -13.21
C GLU A 253 2.33 -15.24 -13.85
N LYS A 254 3.34 -14.73 -13.13
CA LYS A 254 4.76 -14.79 -13.51
C LYS A 254 5.05 -14.25 -14.92
N VAL A 255 4.31 -13.19 -15.30
CA VAL A 255 4.47 -12.58 -16.61
C VAL A 255 5.85 -11.93 -16.73
N PRO A 256 6.67 -12.30 -17.74
CA PRO A 256 7.97 -11.67 -17.94
C PRO A 256 7.82 -10.20 -18.36
N ALA A 257 8.90 -9.43 -18.19
CA ALA A 257 8.95 -8.07 -18.69
C ALA A 257 8.75 -8.03 -20.22
N MET A 258 7.88 -7.14 -20.66
CA MET A 258 7.56 -6.95 -22.08
C MET A 258 7.61 -5.47 -22.42
N ARG A 259 7.97 -5.14 -23.66
CA ARG A 259 8.02 -3.76 -24.17
C ARG A 259 7.16 -3.64 -25.43
N PHE A 260 6.48 -2.49 -25.55
CA PHE A 260 5.63 -2.13 -26.68
C PHE A 260 6.16 -0.85 -27.30
N ALA A 261 6.42 -0.87 -28.60
CA ALA A 261 6.98 0.26 -29.34
C ALA A 261 6.00 1.42 -29.49
N THR A 262 4.70 1.12 -29.51
CA THR A 262 3.64 2.12 -29.67
C THR A 262 2.47 1.82 -28.75
N VAL A 263 1.73 2.87 -28.38
CA VAL A 263 0.53 2.80 -27.54
C VAL A 263 -0.60 3.52 -28.24
N GLN A 264 -1.77 2.93 -28.25
CA GLN A 264 -2.97 3.58 -28.81
C GLN A 264 -3.31 4.84 -28.00
N PRO A 265 -3.46 6.00 -28.65
CA PRO A 265 -3.84 7.23 -27.97
C PRO A 265 -5.14 7.09 -27.17
N GLY A 266 -5.19 7.70 -25.98
CA GLY A 266 -6.38 7.69 -25.11
C GLY A 266 -6.70 6.30 -24.49
N LEU A 267 -5.81 5.32 -24.60
CA LEU A 267 -6.02 4.00 -23.98
C LEU A 267 -6.18 4.12 -22.46
N PHE A 268 -5.32 4.87 -21.78
CA PHE A 268 -5.37 5.04 -20.33
C PHE A 268 -6.71 5.67 -19.89
N ASP A 269 -7.17 6.71 -20.56
CA ASP A 269 -8.44 7.37 -20.24
C ASP A 269 -9.63 6.41 -20.39
N ARG A 270 -9.61 5.54 -21.41
CA ARG A 270 -10.62 4.50 -21.56
C ARG A 270 -10.55 3.46 -20.45
N ILE A 271 -9.35 3.12 -19.96
CA ILE A 271 -9.18 2.21 -18.81
C ILE A 271 -9.75 2.83 -17.55
N VAL A 272 -9.38 4.08 -17.24
CA VAL A 272 -9.91 4.81 -16.08
C VAL A 272 -11.43 4.89 -16.14
N ASN A 273 -11.99 5.22 -17.31
CA ASN A 273 -13.43 5.34 -17.51
C ASN A 273 -14.15 4.00 -17.75
N ARG A 274 -13.44 2.86 -17.61
CA ARG A 274 -13.98 1.50 -17.75
C ARG A 274 -14.65 1.21 -19.11
N CYS A 275 -14.27 1.92 -20.15
CA CYS A 275 -14.79 1.76 -21.53
C CYS A 275 -13.70 1.32 -22.51
N ALA A 276 -12.69 0.58 -22.06
CA ALA A 276 -11.69 -0.03 -22.94
C ALA A 276 -12.25 -1.19 -23.79
N ILE A 277 -13.34 -1.81 -23.33
CA ILE A 277 -14.06 -2.85 -24.10
C ILE A 277 -14.93 -2.13 -25.14
N PRO A 278 -14.81 -2.47 -26.44
CA PRO A 278 -15.66 -1.89 -27.48
C PRO A 278 -17.15 -2.05 -27.17
N GLY A 279 -17.93 -0.99 -27.34
CA GLY A 279 -19.38 -0.99 -27.10
C GLY A 279 -19.79 -0.74 -25.64
N THR A 280 -18.86 -0.60 -24.69
CA THR A 280 -19.21 -0.19 -23.32
C THR A 280 -19.25 1.33 -23.21
N PRO A 281 -20.31 1.93 -22.61
CA PRO A 281 -20.35 3.37 -22.33
C PRO A 281 -19.28 3.75 -21.31
N CYS A 282 -18.65 4.91 -21.48
CA CYS A 282 -17.67 5.39 -20.50
C CYS A 282 -18.34 5.86 -19.22
N MET A 283 -17.74 5.54 -18.08
CA MET A 283 -18.31 5.90 -16.77
C MET A 283 -18.57 7.39 -16.63
N LYS A 284 -17.68 8.25 -17.14
CA LYS A 284 -17.88 9.70 -17.16
C LYS A 284 -19.16 10.13 -17.90
N ASP A 285 -19.48 9.44 -18.99
CA ASP A 285 -20.65 9.78 -19.81
C ASP A 285 -21.93 9.31 -19.11
N VAL A 286 -21.89 8.15 -18.47
CA VAL A 286 -22.97 7.64 -17.62
C VAL A 286 -23.22 8.57 -16.45
N MET A 287 -22.18 8.98 -15.71
CA MET A 287 -22.31 9.93 -14.58
C MET A 287 -22.83 11.31 -15.02
N ALA A 288 -22.38 11.79 -16.19
CA ALA A 288 -22.88 13.05 -16.73
C ALA A 288 -24.36 12.98 -17.09
N HIS A 289 -24.80 11.87 -17.66
CA HIS A 289 -26.21 11.62 -17.98
C HIS A 289 -27.08 11.52 -16.72
N ASP A 290 -26.64 10.77 -15.72
CA ASP A 290 -27.34 10.61 -14.45
C ASP A 290 -27.42 11.96 -13.68
N GLY A 291 -26.33 12.75 -13.69
CA GLY A 291 -26.27 14.07 -13.08
C GLY A 291 -27.17 15.11 -13.78
N ALA A 292 -27.49 14.92 -15.05
CA ALA A 292 -28.45 15.73 -15.80
C ALA A 292 -29.91 15.33 -15.59
N GLY A 293 -30.21 14.39 -14.69
CA GLY A 293 -31.56 13.87 -14.43
C GLY A 293 -32.05 12.88 -15.48
N GLY A 294 -31.13 12.38 -16.32
CA GLY A 294 -31.40 11.32 -17.26
C GLY A 294 -31.57 9.97 -16.54
N GLY A 295 -32.60 9.22 -16.90
CA GLY A 295 -32.72 7.81 -16.48
C GLY A 295 -31.57 6.97 -17.05
N MET A 296 -31.47 5.70 -16.63
CA MET A 296 -30.41 4.78 -17.02
C MET A 296 -30.09 4.85 -18.54
N MET A 297 -28.85 5.19 -18.87
CA MET A 297 -28.42 5.32 -20.27
C MET A 297 -28.56 3.96 -20.99
N PRO A 298 -29.29 3.87 -22.10
CA PRO A 298 -29.42 2.62 -22.82
C PRO A 298 -28.04 2.18 -23.35
N PRO A 299 -27.72 0.88 -23.33
CA PRO A 299 -26.47 0.39 -23.88
C PRO A 299 -26.39 0.70 -25.37
N ALA A 300 -25.18 0.99 -25.86
CA ALA A 300 -24.92 1.40 -27.25
C ALA A 300 -25.43 0.43 -28.32
N ASN A 301 -25.81 -0.79 -27.98
CA ASN A 301 -26.32 -1.82 -28.88
C ASN A 301 -27.72 -2.37 -28.50
N GLY A 302 -28.56 -1.64 -27.79
CA GLY A 302 -29.97 -1.98 -27.61
C GLY A 302 -30.28 -3.16 -26.69
N SER A 303 -29.33 -3.81 -26.08
CA SER A 303 -29.56 -4.89 -25.11
C SER A 303 -28.83 -4.60 -23.81
N ILE A 304 -29.59 -4.22 -22.76
CA ILE A 304 -29.10 -4.27 -21.40
C ILE A 304 -29.07 -5.74 -21.00
N PRO A 305 -27.93 -6.32 -20.61
CA PRO A 305 -27.96 -7.61 -19.94
C PRO A 305 -28.79 -7.45 -18.68
N ALA A 306 -29.79 -8.30 -18.48
CA ALA A 306 -30.59 -8.31 -17.27
C ALA A 306 -29.66 -8.35 -16.04
N PRO A 307 -30.04 -7.73 -14.89
CA PRO A 307 -29.26 -7.82 -13.65
C PRO A 307 -29.03 -9.30 -13.34
N GLY A 308 -27.76 -9.77 -13.47
CA GLY A 308 -27.40 -11.18 -13.30
C GLY A 308 -27.09 -11.95 -14.57
N ALA A 309 -27.29 -11.39 -15.78
CA ALA A 309 -26.82 -12.01 -17.02
C ALA A 309 -25.28 -12.03 -17.03
N LYS A 310 -24.69 -13.23 -17.08
CA LYS A 310 -23.24 -13.38 -17.27
C LYS A 310 -22.89 -12.82 -18.63
N PRO A 311 -21.94 -11.87 -18.75
CA PRO A 311 -21.43 -11.49 -20.06
C PRO A 311 -20.78 -12.74 -20.67
N ASP A 312 -21.30 -13.18 -21.80
CA ASP A 312 -20.68 -14.27 -22.56
C ASP A 312 -19.25 -13.87 -22.90
N GLY A 313 -18.28 -14.62 -22.35
CA GLY A 313 -16.87 -14.28 -22.46
C GLY A 313 -16.37 -13.31 -21.38
N ALA A 314 -16.89 -13.36 -20.16
CA ALA A 314 -16.53 -12.46 -19.06
C ALA A 314 -15.01 -12.33 -18.85
N LEU A 315 -14.48 -11.18 -19.27
CA LEU A 315 -13.11 -10.72 -18.96
C LEU A 315 -12.91 -10.49 -17.45
N PHE A 316 -14.02 -10.44 -16.69
CA PHE A 316 -14.03 -10.19 -15.25
C PHE A 316 -14.83 -11.29 -14.55
N LYS A 317 -14.13 -12.26 -13.96
CA LYS A 317 -14.75 -13.15 -12.97
C LYS A 317 -14.90 -12.38 -11.67
N ARG A 318 -16.09 -12.38 -11.09
CA ARG A 318 -16.28 -11.88 -9.72
C ARG A 318 -15.47 -12.76 -8.77
N PRO A 319 -14.94 -12.23 -7.65
CA PRO A 319 -14.13 -12.99 -6.71
C PRO A 319 -14.78 -14.28 -6.19
N HIS A 320 -16.13 -14.36 -6.18
CA HIS A 320 -16.89 -15.57 -5.77
C HIS A 320 -17.15 -16.55 -6.91
N ASP A 321 -16.86 -16.19 -8.16
CA ASP A 321 -16.97 -17.10 -9.33
C ASP A 321 -15.68 -17.90 -9.56
N ILE A 322 -14.63 -17.63 -8.79
CA ILE A 322 -13.39 -18.41 -8.77
C ILE A 322 -13.65 -19.60 -7.87
N ALA A 323 -13.82 -20.79 -8.43
CA ALA A 323 -13.92 -22.01 -7.64
C ALA A 323 -12.67 -22.10 -6.74
N PRO A 324 -12.83 -22.34 -5.42
CA PRO A 324 -11.69 -22.49 -4.54
C PRO A 324 -10.83 -23.65 -5.05
N GLY A 325 -9.53 -23.41 -5.17
CA GLY A 325 -8.58 -24.48 -5.50
C GLY A 325 -8.70 -25.63 -4.48
N PRO A 326 -8.30 -26.84 -4.84
CA PRO A 326 -8.60 -28.05 -4.08
C PRO A 326 -8.10 -28.10 -2.62
N ASN A 327 -7.40 -27.06 -2.14
CA ASN A 327 -6.83 -26.99 -0.78
C ASN A 327 -7.23 -25.73 0.02
N VAL A 328 -8.26 -24.97 -0.40
CA VAL A 328 -8.73 -23.83 0.40
C VAL A 328 -9.86 -24.31 1.30
N THR A 329 -9.54 -24.63 2.55
CA THR A 329 -10.54 -24.71 3.62
C THR A 329 -11.23 -23.34 3.74
N LYS A 330 -12.55 -23.32 3.54
CA LYS A 330 -13.36 -22.10 3.73
C LYS A 330 -13.04 -21.53 5.12
N PRO A 331 -12.68 -20.22 5.23
CA PRO A 331 -12.61 -19.58 6.54
C PRO A 331 -13.96 -19.73 7.22
N ARG A 332 -13.95 -20.25 8.45
CA ARG A 332 -15.14 -20.30 9.29
C ARG A 332 -15.58 -18.84 9.52
N GLN A 333 -16.71 -18.45 8.96
CA GLN A 333 -17.29 -17.13 9.24
C GLN A 333 -17.51 -17.03 10.76
N PRO A 334 -17.00 -15.99 11.44
CA PRO A 334 -17.42 -15.70 12.81
C PRO A 334 -18.93 -15.44 12.75
N GLY A 335 -19.71 -16.20 13.54
CA GLY A 335 -21.13 -16.00 13.63
C GLY A 335 -21.45 -14.56 13.97
N ALA A 336 -22.36 -13.93 13.24
CA ALA A 336 -22.84 -12.60 13.55
C ALA A 336 -23.37 -12.58 15.00
N PRO A 337 -23.00 -11.60 15.84
CA PRO A 337 -23.54 -11.51 17.19
C PRO A 337 -25.04 -11.22 17.10
N GLY A 338 -25.88 -12.19 17.50
CA GLY A 338 -27.32 -11.94 17.64
C GLY A 338 -28.28 -13.01 17.19
N THR A 339 -27.86 -14.13 16.59
CA THR A 339 -28.79 -15.25 16.33
C THR A 339 -28.48 -16.43 17.25
N THR A 340 -29.10 -16.46 18.40
CA THR A 340 -29.15 -17.66 19.25
C THR A 340 -30.20 -18.60 18.68
N ASP A 341 -29.77 -19.72 18.13
CA ASP A 341 -30.62 -20.83 17.75
C ASP A 341 -31.20 -21.46 19.04
N PRO A 342 -32.51 -21.46 19.25
CA PRO A 342 -33.12 -21.96 20.50
C PRO A 342 -33.00 -23.48 20.70
N ALA A 343 -32.41 -24.22 19.77
CA ALA A 343 -32.32 -25.68 19.82
C ALA A 343 -30.94 -26.22 20.24
N SER A 344 -29.97 -25.37 20.60
CA SER A 344 -28.63 -25.82 21.00
C SER A 344 -28.58 -26.21 22.49
N PRO A 345 -28.13 -27.43 22.86
CA PRO A 345 -28.11 -27.92 24.26
C PRO A 345 -27.13 -27.16 25.19
N ARG A 346 -26.28 -26.29 24.67
CA ARG A 346 -25.26 -25.57 25.47
C ARG A 346 -25.74 -24.32 26.21
N ASN A 347 -26.97 -23.87 25.96
CA ASN A 347 -27.47 -22.61 26.55
C ASN A 347 -28.30 -22.83 27.84
N ARG A 348 -28.46 -24.06 28.31
CA ARG A 348 -29.25 -24.34 29.52
C ARG A 348 -28.46 -24.29 30.84
N ASP A 349 -27.16 -24.22 30.81
CA ASP A 349 -26.32 -24.42 32.03
C ASP A 349 -25.69 -23.15 32.62
N LEU A 350 -25.83 -21.98 31.98
CA LEU A 350 -25.23 -20.73 32.47
C LEU A 350 -26.18 -19.86 33.32
N SER A 351 -27.47 -20.11 33.32
CA SER A 351 -28.45 -19.30 34.09
C SER A 351 -28.59 -19.75 35.56
N GLN A 352 -28.02 -20.92 35.94
CA GLN A 352 -28.15 -21.47 37.30
C GLN A 352 -26.94 -21.24 38.22
N ARG A 353 -25.89 -20.56 37.81
CA ARG A 353 -24.64 -20.46 38.59
C ARG A 353 -24.38 -19.15 39.33
N PHE A 354 -25.23 -18.14 39.23
CA PHE A 354 -25.10 -16.93 40.03
C PHE A 354 -26.44 -16.38 40.49
N PRO A 355 -26.90 -16.69 41.74
CA PRO A 355 -27.98 -15.94 42.37
C PRO A 355 -27.41 -14.60 42.83
N MET A 356 -27.80 -13.49 42.20
CA MET A 356 -27.60 -12.15 42.75
C MET A 356 -28.53 -11.98 43.94
N THR A 357 -28.02 -12.07 45.14
CA THR A 357 -28.64 -11.53 46.35
C THR A 357 -28.26 -10.06 46.47
N ALA A 358 -29.18 -9.19 46.10
CA ALA A 358 -29.13 -7.80 46.48
C ALA A 358 -29.59 -7.72 47.96
N THR A 359 -28.69 -7.25 48.86
CA THR A 359 -29.08 -6.78 50.16
C THR A 359 -28.70 -5.32 50.27
N LEU A 360 -29.72 -4.47 50.11
CA LEU A 360 -29.72 -3.09 50.56
C LEU A 360 -30.05 -3.14 52.05
N GLN A 361 -29.17 -2.59 52.90
CA GLN A 361 -29.59 -2.03 54.22
C GLN A 361 -28.55 -1.03 54.74
N ALA A 362 -29.05 0.20 54.98
CA ALA A 362 -28.67 1.27 55.89
C ALA A 362 -27.22 1.86 55.83
#